data_eedcf2b919dc2d9a8fdc24a60133811c
#
_entry.id   eedcf2b919dc2d9a8fdc24a60133811c
#
_cell.length_a   1.000
_cell.length_b   1.000
_cell.length_c   1.000
_cell.angle_alpha   90.00
_cell.angle_beta   90.00
_cell.angle_gamma   90.00
#
_symmetry.space_group_name_H-M   'P 1'
#
loop_
_entity.id
_entity.type
_entity.pdbx_description
1 polymer ?
#
loop_
_entity_poly.entity_id
_entity_poly.type
_entity_poly.pdbx_seq_one_letter_code
_entity_poly.pdbx_strand_id
1 'polypeptide(L)'
;LTVALHYVYNTPYDRIVWDVGHQAYGHKMLTGRRESFCTNRKFKGIRPFPTPVESDYDTFTCGHASNSISAALGMAVAAARKGEKDRHVVAVIGDGSMSGGLAFEGLNNASSTANNLLIILNDNDMAIDRSVGGMKQYLFNLTTSNRYNQLRFKASKMLFKMGVLNEDRRKALIRFSNSLKSMAAQQQNIFEGMNIRYFGPINGHDVKNLARILRDIKDMQGPKILHLHTVKGKGFEPAEKEPGIWHAPGKFDPETGERITADTSNLPPLYQTVFGETLVELAEKNPKIVGVTPAMPTGCSMNILMQAMPDRAFDVGIAEGHAATFSGGMAKEGLQPFCNIYSSFMQRAYDNVIHDIAILRLPVVLCLDRAGLVGEDGPTHHGVYDLAYFRPIPNLTISSPMDEHELRRLMYTAQL
;
A
#
# COMPACT_ATOMS: atom_id res chain seq x y z
N LEU A 1 15.61 7.41 0.52
CA LEU A 1 15.48 6.13 -0.17
C LEU A 1 15.77 6.25 -1.67
N THR A 2 14.99 7.00 -2.45
CA THR A 2 15.07 7.07 -3.93
C THR A 2 16.47 7.42 -4.43
N VAL A 3 17.11 8.45 -3.84
CA VAL A 3 18.51 8.83 -4.16
C VAL A 3 19.49 7.68 -3.95
N ALA A 4 19.37 6.95 -2.83
CA ALA A 4 20.25 5.82 -2.54
C ALA A 4 20.08 4.67 -3.54
N LEU A 5 18.83 4.39 -3.97
CA LEU A 5 18.54 3.39 -4.99
C LEU A 5 19.19 3.74 -6.33
N HIS A 6 18.97 4.96 -6.85
CA HIS A 6 19.55 5.42 -8.11
C HIS A 6 21.07 5.58 -8.07
N TYR A 7 21.65 5.74 -6.87
CA TYR A 7 23.10 5.79 -6.69
C TYR A 7 23.78 4.41 -6.73
N VAL A 8 23.07 3.36 -6.31
CA VAL A 8 23.61 2.00 -6.18
C VAL A 8 23.26 1.10 -7.35
N TYR A 9 22.07 1.24 -7.92
CA TYR A 9 21.56 0.40 -9.00
C TYR A 9 21.69 1.10 -10.35
N ASN A 10 22.07 0.35 -11.37
CA ASN A 10 22.26 0.84 -12.74
C ASN A 10 20.94 0.79 -13.53
N THR A 11 20.00 1.69 -13.21
CA THR A 11 18.73 1.80 -13.94
C THR A 11 18.91 2.47 -15.30
N PRO A 12 18.20 2.10 -16.37
CA PRO A 12 17.07 1.17 -16.41
C PRO A 12 17.46 -0.33 -16.57
N TYR A 13 18.74 -0.68 -16.65
CA TYR A 13 19.18 -2.09 -16.74
C TYR A 13 18.74 -2.87 -15.49
N ASP A 14 19.10 -2.41 -14.30
CA ASP A 14 18.50 -2.88 -13.05
C ASP A 14 17.05 -2.40 -12.97
N ARG A 15 16.16 -3.18 -12.39
CA ARG A 15 14.73 -2.92 -12.34
C ARG A 15 14.29 -2.48 -10.95
N ILE A 16 13.62 -1.34 -10.87
CA ILE A 16 12.97 -0.86 -9.64
C ILE A 16 11.46 -0.81 -9.89
N VAL A 17 10.71 -1.62 -9.14
CA VAL A 17 9.25 -1.66 -9.19
C VAL A 17 8.70 -0.95 -7.97
N TRP A 18 8.01 0.14 -8.19
CA TRP A 18 7.38 0.94 -7.14
C TRP A 18 5.96 0.45 -6.89
N ASP A 19 5.59 0.30 -5.62
CA ASP A 19 4.22 0.02 -5.21
C ASP A 19 3.43 1.33 -5.09
N VAL A 20 2.16 1.32 -5.48
CA VAL A 20 1.23 2.45 -5.48
C VAL A 20 1.65 3.57 -6.42
N GLY A 21 2.73 4.28 -6.16
CA GLY A 21 3.27 5.31 -7.06
C GLY A 21 3.49 6.69 -6.42
N HIS A 22 2.78 7.07 -5.36
CA HIS A 22 3.00 8.35 -4.68
C HIS A 22 4.42 8.47 -4.10
N GLN A 23 5.04 7.37 -3.67
CA GLN A 23 6.42 7.33 -3.19
C GLN A 23 7.47 7.43 -4.31
N ALA A 24 7.07 7.38 -5.59
CA ALA A 24 7.95 7.40 -6.74
C ALA A 24 8.14 8.79 -7.39
N TYR A 25 7.67 9.88 -6.77
CA TYR A 25 7.85 11.21 -7.34
C TYR A 25 9.33 11.62 -7.41
N GLY A 26 10.13 11.29 -6.41
CA GLY A 26 11.57 11.47 -6.47
C GLY A 26 12.24 10.69 -7.61
N HIS A 27 11.74 9.48 -7.91
CA HIS A 27 12.17 8.68 -9.07
C HIS A 27 11.88 9.42 -10.39
N LYS A 28 10.68 9.95 -10.58
CA LYS A 28 10.35 10.73 -11.78
C LYS A 28 11.28 11.94 -11.96
N MET A 29 11.56 12.68 -10.87
CA MET A 29 12.47 13.83 -10.92
C MET A 29 13.92 13.42 -11.28
N LEU A 30 14.43 12.35 -10.70
CA LEU A 30 15.79 11.87 -10.96
C LEU A 30 15.97 11.24 -12.35
N THR A 31 14.88 10.82 -12.99
CA THR A 31 14.87 10.19 -14.31
C THR A 31 14.41 11.12 -15.42
N GLY A 32 14.78 12.40 -15.36
CA GLY A 32 14.64 13.38 -16.43
C GLY A 32 13.33 14.17 -16.46
N ARG A 33 12.41 13.95 -15.48
CA ARG A 33 11.10 14.64 -15.45
C ARG A 33 11.02 15.79 -14.43
N ARG A 34 12.16 16.28 -13.94
CA ARG A 34 12.21 17.36 -12.96
C ARG A 34 11.55 18.64 -13.46
N GLU A 35 11.93 19.09 -14.66
CA GLU A 35 11.42 20.34 -15.25
C GLU A 35 9.92 20.26 -15.58
N SER A 36 9.46 19.09 -16.05
CA SER A 36 8.05 18.85 -16.37
C SER A 36 7.19 18.46 -15.16
N PHE A 37 7.78 18.31 -13.96
CA PHE A 37 7.07 17.81 -12.79
C PHE A 37 5.92 18.72 -12.34
N CYS A 38 6.00 20.02 -12.62
CA CYS A 38 4.92 20.99 -12.39
C CYS A 38 3.64 20.68 -13.19
N THR A 39 3.74 19.83 -14.22
CA THR A 39 2.60 19.35 -15.03
C THR A 39 2.06 17.99 -14.58
N ASN A 40 2.62 17.38 -13.53
CA ASN A 40 2.17 16.09 -13.02
C ASN A 40 0.68 16.14 -12.64
N ARG A 41 -0.10 15.14 -13.05
CA ARG A 41 -1.56 15.05 -12.84
C ARG A 41 -2.39 16.11 -13.59
N LYS A 42 -1.80 16.89 -14.50
CA LYS A 42 -2.53 17.88 -15.29
C LYS A 42 -2.82 17.37 -16.70
N PHE A 43 -3.86 17.91 -17.31
CA PHE A 43 -4.21 17.60 -18.71
C PHE A 43 -3.03 17.91 -19.63
N LYS A 44 -2.69 16.97 -20.50
CA LYS A 44 -1.50 17.00 -21.38
C LYS A 44 -0.15 17.11 -20.64
N GLY A 45 -0.12 16.97 -19.33
CA GLY A 45 1.11 16.89 -18.55
C GLY A 45 1.63 15.46 -18.42
N ILE A 46 2.67 15.30 -17.57
CA ILE A 46 3.19 13.98 -17.26
C ILE A 46 2.17 13.17 -16.43
N ARG A 47 2.21 11.85 -16.60
CA ARG A 47 1.26 10.94 -15.93
C ARG A 47 1.38 11.01 -14.39
N PRO A 48 0.29 10.77 -13.67
CA PRO A 48 0.30 10.86 -12.21
C PRO A 48 1.29 9.87 -11.57
N PHE A 49 1.42 8.68 -12.13
CA PHE A 49 2.26 7.61 -11.61
C PHE A 49 3.24 7.11 -12.67
N PRO A 50 4.37 6.48 -12.25
CA PRO A 50 5.30 5.85 -13.18
C PRO A 50 4.62 4.85 -14.11
N THR A 51 5.00 4.88 -15.37
CA THR A 51 4.52 3.93 -16.40
C THR A 51 5.54 3.81 -17.53
N PRO A 52 5.80 2.59 -18.06
CA PRO A 52 6.74 2.36 -19.18
C PRO A 52 6.42 3.16 -20.45
N VAL A 53 5.18 3.61 -20.60
CA VAL A 53 4.77 4.45 -21.74
C VAL A 53 5.37 5.87 -21.66
N GLU A 54 5.77 6.32 -20.45
CA GLU A 54 6.30 7.65 -20.21
C GLU A 54 7.83 7.67 -20.15
N SER A 55 8.45 6.61 -19.62
CA SER A 55 9.89 6.57 -19.44
C SER A 55 10.42 5.13 -19.37
N ASP A 56 11.58 4.86 -19.99
CA ASP A 56 12.27 3.58 -19.91
C ASP A 56 12.72 3.22 -18.48
N TYR A 57 12.84 4.21 -17.61
CA TYR A 57 13.14 4.02 -16.19
C TYR A 57 11.95 3.52 -15.39
N ASP A 58 10.72 3.69 -15.90
CA ASP A 58 9.50 3.23 -15.25
C ASP A 58 9.27 1.76 -15.59
N THR A 59 9.75 0.89 -14.73
CA THR A 59 9.80 -0.56 -14.99
C THR A 59 8.43 -1.21 -15.10
N PHE A 60 7.44 -0.71 -14.34
CA PHE A 60 6.09 -1.25 -14.28
C PHE A 60 5.08 -0.13 -14.02
N THR A 61 3.85 -0.27 -14.52
CA THR A 61 2.81 0.72 -14.26
C THR A 61 2.40 0.67 -12.78
N CYS A 62 2.49 1.82 -12.12
CA CYS A 62 2.07 2.00 -10.74
C CYS A 62 0.63 2.52 -10.65
N GLY A 63 0.07 2.55 -9.44
CA GLY A 63 -1.27 3.09 -9.15
C GLY A 63 -1.99 2.28 -8.08
N HIS A 64 -2.03 0.95 -8.23
CA HIS A 64 -2.65 0.05 -7.27
C HIS A 64 -1.62 -0.53 -6.30
N ALA A 65 -2.03 -0.73 -5.05
CA ALA A 65 -1.17 -1.27 -4.00
C ALA A 65 -0.93 -2.79 -4.12
N SER A 66 0.12 -3.28 -3.48
CA SER A 66 0.42 -4.69 -3.21
C SER A 66 0.92 -5.52 -4.39
N ASN A 67 1.10 -4.95 -5.59
CA ASN A 67 1.51 -5.69 -6.78
C ASN A 67 3.02 -5.71 -7.04
N SER A 68 3.79 -4.85 -6.39
CA SER A 68 5.21 -4.66 -6.67
C SER A 68 6.05 -5.92 -6.45
N ILE A 69 5.78 -6.68 -5.37
CA ILE A 69 6.53 -7.90 -5.05
C ILE A 69 6.34 -8.94 -6.14
N SER A 70 5.10 -9.22 -6.54
CA SER A 70 4.79 -10.22 -7.58
C SER A 70 5.38 -9.82 -8.94
N ALA A 71 5.25 -8.55 -9.34
CA ALA A 71 5.81 -8.05 -10.58
C ALA A 71 7.35 -8.14 -10.59
N ALA A 72 7.99 -7.69 -9.52
CA ALA A 72 9.44 -7.75 -9.39
C ALA A 72 9.97 -9.20 -9.31
N LEU A 73 9.25 -10.09 -8.63
CA LEU A 73 9.60 -11.52 -8.59
C LEU A 73 9.58 -12.14 -9.99
N GLY A 74 8.54 -11.86 -10.78
CA GLY A 74 8.47 -12.31 -12.16
C GLY A 74 9.65 -11.83 -13.00
N MET A 75 10.06 -10.56 -12.83
CA MET A 75 11.24 -10.01 -13.50
C MET A 75 12.55 -10.66 -13.03
N ALA A 76 12.71 -10.91 -11.73
CA ALA A 76 13.89 -11.57 -11.18
C ALA A 76 14.02 -13.02 -11.67
N VAL A 77 12.93 -13.75 -11.75
CA VAL A 77 12.88 -15.10 -12.31
C VAL A 77 13.21 -15.08 -13.81
N ALA A 78 12.65 -14.11 -14.55
CA ALA A 78 12.96 -13.97 -15.98
C ALA A 78 14.44 -13.65 -16.22
N ALA A 79 15.04 -12.76 -15.43
CA ALA A 79 16.47 -12.46 -15.51
C ALA A 79 17.32 -13.70 -15.23
N ALA A 80 17.00 -14.47 -14.19
CA ALA A 80 17.70 -15.72 -13.86
C ALA A 80 17.58 -16.75 -15.01
N ARG A 81 16.41 -16.90 -15.62
CA ARG A 81 16.18 -17.81 -16.77
C ARG A 81 16.95 -17.40 -18.02
N LYS A 82 17.11 -16.10 -18.25
CA LYS A 82 17.91 -15.54 -19.36
C LYS A 82 19.42 -15.57 -19.09
N GLY A 83 19.85 -15.96 -17.91
CA GLY A 83 21.26 -15.94 -17.52
C GLY A 83 21.82 -14.54 -17.25
N GLU A 84 20.97 -13.54 -17.02
CA GLU A 84 21.33 -12.15 -16.73
C GLU A 84 21.75 -12.00 -15.24
N LYS A 85 22.89 -12.58 -14.89
CA LYS A 85 23.38 -12.69 -13.49
C LYS A 85 23.64 -11.35 -12.82
N ASP A 86 23.98 -10.33 -13.61
CA ASP A 86 24.32 -8.97 -13.12
C ASP A 86 23.10 -8.06 -13.04
N ARG A 87 21.92 -8.53 -13.44
CA ARG A 87 20.69 -7.75 -13.34
C ARG A 87 20.09 -7.88 -11.94
N HIS A 88 19.86 -6.74 -11.30
CA HIS A 88 19.19 -6.66 -10.00
C HIS A 88 17.75 -6.22 -10.17
N VAL A 89 16.88 -6.77 -9.33
CA VAL A 89 15.47 -6.39 -9.29
C VAL A 89 15.08 -6.00 -7.86
N VAL A 90 14.50 -4.83 -7.72
CA VAL A 90 14.10 -4.24 -6.44
C VAL A 90 12.60 -3.93 -6.47
N ALA A 91 11.86 -4.44 -5.51
CA ALA A 91 10.48 -4.01 -5.22
C ALA A 91 10.49 -3.02 -4.06
N VAL A 92 9.79 -1.89 -4.19
CA VAL A 92 9.61 -0.92 -3.10
C VAL A 92 8.15 -0.91 -2.71
N ILE A 93 7.84 -1.37 -1.50
CA ILE A 93 6.47 -1.51 -1.00
C ILE A 93 6.32 -0.78 0.34
N GLY A 94 5.17 -0.12 0.55
CA GLY A 94 4.82 0.51 1.83
C GLY A 94 4.21 -0.48 2.82
N ASP A 95 4.26 -0.17 4.11
CA ASP A 95 3.66 -0.96 5.20
C ASP A 95 2.15 -1.16 5.01
N GLY A 96 1.42 -0.12 4.60
CA GLY A 96 -0.01 -0.24 4.27
C GLY A 96 -0.28 -1.23 3.14
N SER A 97 0.53 -1.22 2.08
CA SER A 97 0.41 -2.15 0.95
C SER A 97 0.74 -3.60 1.31
N MET A 98 1.49 -3.83 2.39
CA MET A 98 1.77 -5.18 2.91
C MET A 98 0.53 -5.88 3.48
N SER A 99 -0.55 -5.16 3.76
CA SER A 99 -1.81 -5.77 4.21
C SER A 99 -2.59 -6.48 3.08
N GLY A 100 -2.29 -6.19 1.82
CA GLY A 100 -2.96 -6.81 0.67
C GLY A 100 -2.51 -8.27 0.44
N GLY A 101 -3.47 -9.14 0.13
CA GLY A 101 -3.22 -10.58 -0.09
C GLY A 101 -2.14 -10.85 -1.15
N LEU A 102 -2.16 -10.12 -2.26
CA LEU A 102 -1.18 -10.29 -3.35
C LEU A 102 0.27 -10.07 -2.89
N ALA A 103 0.52 -9.20 -1.90
CA ALA A 103 1.85 -9.01 -1.33
C ALA A 103 2.33 -10.28 -0.60
N PHE A 104 1.44 -10.93 0.18
CA PHE A 104 1.72 -12.21 0.83
C PHE A 104 1.90 -13.35 -0.15
N GLU A 105 1.09 -13.42 -1.20
CA GLU A 105 1.24 -14.41 -2.27
C GLU A 105 2.61 -14.27 -2.96
N GLY A 106 3.02 -13.03 -3.25
CA GLY A 106 4.34 -12.72 -3.79
C GLY A 106 5.47 -13.14 -2.86
N LEU A 107 5.38 -12.87 -1.55
CA LEU A 107 6.35 -13.30 -0.54
C LEU A 107 6.43 -14.82 -0.45
N ASN A 108 5.28 -15.49 -0.38
CA ASN A 108 5.21 -16.95 -0.31
C ASN A 108 5.89 -17.60 -1.52
N ASN A 109 5.65 -17.09 -2.71
CA ASN A 109 6.29 -17.60 -3.93
C ASN A 109 7.78 -17.24 -4.00
N ALA A 110 8.19 -16.05 -3.54
CA ALA A 110 9.59 -15.65 -3.51
C ALA A 110 10.44 -16.59 -2.65
N SER A 111 9.88 -17.17 -1.60
CA SER A 111 10.56 -18.10 -0.71
C SER A 111 10.87 -19.47 -1.35
N SER A 112 10.08 -19.87 -2.34
CA SER A 112 10.19 -21.20 -2.98
C SER A 112 10.79 -21.16 -4.40
N THR A 113 10.95 -19.97 -4.97
CA THR A 113 11.42 -19.78 -6.34
C THR A 113 12.86 -19.28 -6.34
N ALA A 114 13.70 -19.83 -7.23
CA ALA A 114 15.08 -19.35 -7.40
C ALA A 114 15.09 -17.92 -7.96
N ASN A 115 15.47 -16.96 -7.13
CA ASN A 115 15.49 -15.54 -7.49
C ASN A 115 16.53 -14.78 -6.65
N ASN A 116 16.79 -13.52 -7.03
CA ASN A 116 17.67 -12.60 -6.32
C ASN A 116 16.95 -11.27 -5.99
N LEU A 117 15.65 -11.34 -5.70
CA LEU A 117 14.81 -10.20 -5.43
C LEU A 117 15.22 -9.48 -4.13
N LEU A 118 15.34 -8.15 -4.18
CA LEU A 118 15.37 -7.28 -3.02
C LEU A 118 14.00 -6.62 -2.84
N ILE A 119 13.41 -6.81 -1.69
CA ILE A 119 12.17 -6.13 -1.28
C ILE A 119 12.56 -5.04 -0.29
N ILE A 120 12.21 -3.80 -0.57
CA ILE A 120 12.34 -2.68 0.35
C ILE A 120 10.99 -2.42 0.97
N LEU A 121 10.86 -2.70 2.25
CA LEU A 121 9.69 -2.36 3.05
C LEU A 121 9.89 -0.94 3.60
N ASN A 122 9.16 0.02 3.04
CA ASN A 122 9.17 1.41 3.45
C ASN A 122 8.08 1.64 4.50
N ASP A 123 8.44 1.47 5.77
CA ASP A 123 7.53 1.54 6.91
C ASP A 123 7.51 2.97 7.47
N ASN A 124 6.35 3.60 7.43
CA ASN A 124 6.09 4.93 8.01
C ASN A 124 4.80 4.98 8.83
N ASP A 125 4.23 3.83 9.18
CA ASP A 125 2.99 3.66 9.95
C ASP A 125 1.74 4.30 9.31
N MET A 126 1.77 4.48 7.98
CA MET A 126 0.71 5.18 7.24
C MET A 126 0.37 4.47 5.92
N ALA A 127 -0.93 4.28 5.71
CA ALA A 127 -1.52 4.07 4.39
C ALA A 127 -1.98 5.43 3.81
N ILE A 128 -3.22 5.59 3.35
CA ILE A 128 -3.86 6.90 3.15
C ILE A 128 -4.16 7.48 4.54
N ASP A 129 -4.92 6.76 5.34
CA ASP A 129 -5.10 6.96 6.78
C ASP A 129 -4.05 6.14 7.56
N ARG A 130 -4.16 6.06 8.89
CA ARG A 130 -3.27 5.22 9.69
C ARG A 130 -3.46 3.76 9.34
N SER A 131 -2.36 3.04 9.16
CA SER A 131 -2.38 1.59 8.92
C SER A 131 -3.11 0.85 10.05
N VAL A 132 -3.85 -0.21 9.72
CA VAL A 132 -4.62 -1.02 10.67
C VAL A 132 -4.19 -2.50 10.64
N GLY A 133 -4.61 -3.26 11.66
CA GLY A 133 -4.48 -4.70 11.70
C GLY A 133 -3.18 -5.23 12.34
N GLY A 134 -3.10 -6.56 12.42
CA GLY A 134 -2.02 -7.27 13.13
C GLY A 134 -0.64 -7.08 12.50
N MET A 135 -0.55 -6.90 11.18
CA MET A 135 0.72 -6.64 10.50
C MET A 135 1.34 -5.32 10.96
N LYS A 136 0.53 -4.27 11.08
CA LYS A 136 0.98 -2.98 11.65
C LYS A 136 1.57 -3.17 13.05
N GLN A 137 0.82 -3.83 13.95
CA GLN A 137 1.29 -4.08 15.31
C GLN A 137 2.57 -4.91 15.33
N TYR A 138 2.68 -5.87 14.43
CA TYR A 138 3.88 -6.68 14.28
C TYR A 138 5.09 -5.84 13.84
N LEU A 139 4.96 -4.98 12.82
CA LEU A 139 6.03 -4.11 12.35
C LEU A 139 6.43 -3.09 13.42
N PHE A 140 5.45 -2.49 14.10
CA PHE A 140 5.69 -1.60 15.23
C PHE A 140 6.50 -2.28 16.35
N ASN A 141 6.17 -3.51 16.70
CA ASN A 141 6.91 -4.28 17.69
C ASN A 141 8.35 -4.58 17.24
N LEU A 142 8.57 -4.82 15.94
CA LEU A 142 9.93 -4.98 15.40
C LEU A 142 10.75 -3.69 15.51
N THR A 143 10.15 -2.53 15.28
CA THR A 143 10.84 -1.24 15.34
C THR A 143 11.12 -0.77 16.77
N THR A 144 10.23 -1.08 17.72
CA THR A 144 10.28 -0.59 19.11
C THR A 144 10.95 -1.55 20.10
N SER A 145 11.25 -2.80 19.70
CA SER A 145 11.84 -3.78 20.60
C SER A 145 13.23 -3.37 21.13
N ASN A 146 13.28 -3.04 22.42
CA ASN A 146 14.53 -2.69 23.11
C ASN A 146 15.58 -3.82 23.08
N ARG A 147 15.17 -5.08 23.08
CA ARG A 147 16.08 -6.24 23.00
C ARG A 147 16.73 -6.32 21.61
N TYR A 148 15.99 -6.07 20.55
CA TYR A 148 16.50 -6.05 19.19
C TYR A 148 17.49 -4.91 19.00
N ASN A 149 17.16 -3.71 19.48
CA ASN A 149 18.02 -2.53 19.41
C ASN A 149 19.32 -2.68 20.22
N GLN A 150 19.28 -3.30 21.41
CA GLN A 150 20.47 -3.55 22.24
C GLN A 150 21.38 -4.63 21.63
N LEU A 151 20.84 -5.71 21.06
CA LEU A 151 21.62 -6.73 20.36
C LEU A 151 22.30 -6.17 19.12
N ARG A 152 21.60 -5.33 18.34
CA ARG A 152 22.14 -4.63 17.18
C ARG A 152 23.29 -3.70 17.56
N PHE A 153 23.14 -2.94 18.64
CA PHE A 153 24.19 -2.03 19.14
C PHE A 153 25.42 -2.79 19.62
N LYS A 154 25.24 -3.91 20.31
CA LYS A 154 26.34 -4.80 20.73
C LYS A 154 27.03 -5.46 19.54
N ALA A 155 26.27 -5.96 18.56
CA ALA A 155 26.82 -6.56 17.35
C ALA A 155 27.60 -5.55 16.48
N SER A 156 27.07 -4.35 16.28
CA SER A 156 27.76 -3.28 15.53
C SER A 156 29.05 -2.83 16.23
N LYS A 157 29.03 -2.72 17.57
CA LYS A 157 30.22 -2.36 18.37
C LYS A 157 31.29 -3.44 18.37
N MET A 158 30.88 -4.71 18.31
CA MET A 158 31.80 -5.86 18.21
C MET A 158 32.42 -5.96 16.81
N LEU A 159 31.65 -5.70 15.74
CA LEU A 159 32.12 -5.59 14.37
C LEU A 159 33.12 -4.44 14.18
N PHE A 160 32.89 -3.31 14.84
CA PHE A 160 33.79 -2.16 14.79
C PHE A 160 35.10 -2.38 15.57
N LYS A 161 35.08 -3.18 16.65
CA LYS A 161 36.25 -3.56 17.44
C LYS A 161 37.13 -4.63 16.78
N MET A 162 36.57 -5.44 15.89
CA MET A 162 37.28 -6.56 15.24
C MET A 162 37.89 -6.16 13.88
N GLY A 163 38.07 -4.85 13.62
CA GLY A 163 38.65 -4.30 12.42
C GLY A 163 39.65 -5.26 11.75
N VAL A 164 39.19 -6.00 10.75
CA VAL A 164 39.98 -6.54 9.64
C VAL A 164 39.16 -7.53 8.80
N LEU A 165 39.17 -7.29 7.54
CA LEU A 165 38.49 -7.98 6.48
C LEU A 165 39.32 -9.11 5.89
N ASN A 166 38.83 -10.35 6.01
CA ASN A 166 39.17 -11.45 5.11
C ASN A 166 37.86 -12.22 4.80
N GLU A 167 37.63 -12.61 3.57
CA GLU A 167 36.37 -13.19 3.08
C GLU A 167 35.87 -14.41 3.88
N ASP A 168 36.79 -15.25 4.34
CA ASP A 168 36.42 -16.43 5.13
C ASP A 168 35.96 -16.09 6.56
N ARG A 169 36.51 -15.04 7.14
CA ARG A 169 36.04 -14.51 8.42
C ARG A 169 34.69 -13.80 8.30
N ARG A 170 34.42 -13.20 7.13
CA ARG A 170 33.11 -12.60 6.81
C ARG A 170 32.02 -13.68 6.74
N LYS A 171 32.28 -14.83 6.13
CA LYS A 171 31.37 -16.00 6.10
C LYS A 171 31.18 -16.62 7.48
N ALA A 172 32.23 -16.71 8.29
CA ALA A 172 32.15 -17.18 9.67
C ALA A 172 31.38 -16.20 10.58
N LEU A 173 31.54 -14.89 10.39
CA LEU A 173 30.81 -13.86 11.13
C LEU A 173 29.32 -13.83 10.79
N ILE A 174 28.97 -14.05 9.52
CA ILE A 174 27.58 -14.19 9.08
C ILE A 174 26.94 -15.45 9.68
N ARG A 175 27.66 -16.59 9.68
CA ARG A 175 27.21 -17.84 10.34
C ARG A 175 27.07 -17.68 11.86
N PHE A 176 28.03 -17.01 12.51
CA PHE A 176 28.01 -16.77 13.96
C PHE A 176 26.94 -15.75 14.34
N SER A 177 26.72 -14.69 13.55
CA SER A 177 25.61 -13.77 13.71
C SER A 177 24.25 -14.45 13.57
N ASN A 178 24.14 -15.39 12.63
CA ASN A 178 22.91 -16.18 12.44
C ASN A 178 22.69 -17.20 13.56
N SER A 179 23.74 -17.83 14.10
CA SER A 179 23.63 -18.76 15.24
C SER A 179 23.38 -18.03 16.56
N LEU A 180 23.93 -16.83 16.77
CA LEU A 180 23.59 -15.97 17.92
C LEU A 180 22.15 -15.44 17.83
N LYS A 181 21.66 -15.14 16.61
CA LYS A 181 20.26 -14.79 16.39
C LYS A 181 19.35 -15.96 16.74
N SER A 182 19.69 -17.19 16.38
CA SER A 182 18.89 -18.40 16.69
C SER A 182 18.87 -18.74 18.18
N MET A 183 19.94 -18.43 18.92
CA MET A 183 20.00 -18.66 20.37
C MET A 183 19.39 -17.52 21.21
N ALA A 184 19.35 -16.29 20.70
CA ALA A 184 18.84 -15.11 21.41
C ALA A 184 17.37 -14.77 21.07
N ALA A 185 16.82 -15.33 20.01
CA ALA A 185 15.47 -15.08 19.54
C ALA A 185 14.63 -16.35 19.58
N GLN A 186 13.89 -16.53 20.64
CA GLN A 186 12.72 -17.43 20.65
C GLN A 186 11.58 -16.96 19.70
N GLN A 187 11.82 -15.95 18.87
CA GLN A 187 10.89 -15.46 17.87
C GLN A 187 11.65 -15.18 16.57
N GLN A 188 11.60 -16.14 15.64
CA GLN A 188 11.89 -15.86 14.24
C GLN A 188 10.87 -14.82 13.74
N ASN A 189 11.32 -13.78 13.02
CA ASN A 189 10.37 -12.90 12.39
C ASN A 189 9.66 -13.65 11.23
N ILE A 190 8.47 -13.19 10.85
CA ILE A 190 7.63 -13.84 9.84
C ILE A 190 8.37 -14.04 8.51
N PHE A 191 9.24 -13.11 8.12
CA PHE A 191 9.98 -13.17 6.86
C PHE A 191 11.09 -14.24 6.90
N GLU A 192 11.81 -14.33 8.02
CA GLU A 192 12.82 -15.38 8.23
C GLU A 192 12.17 -16.76 8.34
N GLY A 193 10.96 -16.83 8.94
CA GLY A 193 10.12 -18.04 8.95
C GLY A 193 9.73 -18.50 7.55
N MET A 194 9.58 -17.56 6.60
CA MET A 194 9.36 -17.81 5.17
C MET A 194 10.68 -18.02 4.39
N ASN A 195 11.82 -18.18 5.04
CA ASN A 195 13.14 -18.32 4.40
C ASN A 195 13.57 -17.12 3.54
N ILE A 196 13.09 -15.91 3.87
CA ILE A 196 13.49 -14.64 3.27
C ILE A 196 14.44 -13.93 4.23
N ARG A 197 15.62 -13.54 3.77
CA ARG A 197 16.58 -12.83 4.63
C ARG A 197 16.06 -11.45 4.99
N TYR A 198 16.07 -11.14 6.27
CA TYR A 198 15.58 -9.86 6.77
C TYR A 198 16.74 -8.98 7.28
N PHE A 199 16.72 -7.71 6.86
CA PHE A 199 17.64 -6.66 7.28
C PHE A 199 16.85 -5.46 7.79
N GLY A 200 17.16 -4.96 8.95
CA GLY A 200 16.50 -3.77 9.50
C GLY A 200 15.92 -3.99 10.90
N PRO A 201 15.04 -3.09 11.37
CA PRO A 201 14.73 -1.80 10.73
C PRO A 201 15.90 -0.83 10.76
N ILE A 202 16.03 0.00 9.71
CA ILE A 202 17.05 1.04 9.60
C ILE A 202 16.43 2.39 9.21
N ASN A 203 17.10 3.48 9.56
CA ASN A 203 16.65 4.82 9.20
C ASN A 203 16.72 5.03 7.68
N GLY A 204 15.54 5.13 7.02
CA GLY A 204 15.43 5.34 5.58
C GLY A 204 15.76 6.77 5.12
N HIS A 205 15.97 7.73 6.04
CA HIS A 205 16.37 9.10 5.72
C HIS A 205 17.90 9.30 5.71
N ASP A 206 18.68 8.35 6.27
CA ASP A 206 20.16 8.40 6.22
C ASP A 206 20.66 7.83 4.87
N VAL A 207 20.78 8.72 3.89
CA VAL A 207 21.16 8.35 2.50
C VAL A 207 22.53 7.68 2.44
N LYS A 208 23.52 8.14 3.23
CA LYS A 208 24.89 7.60 3.20
C LYS A 208 24.93 6.18 3.74
N ASN A 209 24.30 5.95 4.90
CA ASN A 209 24.23 4.63 5.51
C ASN A 209 23.40 3.68 4.63
N LEU A 210 22.28 4.15 4.07
CA LEU A 210 21.44 3.36 3.19
C LEU A 210 22.17 2.93 1.92
N ALA A 211 22.88 3.84 1.26
CA ALA A 211 23.70 3.51 0.07
C ALA A 211 24.79 2.48 0.38
N ARG A 212 25.43 2.54 1.57
CA ARG A 212 26.38 1.54 2.03
C ARG A 212 25.71 0.17 2.21
N ILE A 213 24.58 0.12 2.93
CA ILE A 213 23.86 -1.14 3.17
C ILE A 213 23.37 -1.75 1.85
N LEU A 214 22.81 -0.96 0.94
CA LEU A 214 22.38 -1.43 -0.37
C LEU A 214 23.52 -2.06 -1.18
N ARG A 215 24.73 -1.48 -1.15
CA ARG A 215 25.93 -2.10 -1.78
C ARG A 215 26.30 -3.42 -1.10
N ASP A 216 26.25 -3.48 0.23
CA ASP A 216 26.63 -4.68 0.99
C ASP A 216 25.70 -5.86 0.73
N ILE A 217 24.40 -5.60 0.46
CA ILE A 217 23.39 -6.65 0.22
C ILE A 217 23.10 -6.91 -1.25
N LYS A 218 23.58 -6.03 -2.17
CA LYS A 218 23.25 -6.06 -3.59
C LYS A 218 23.53 -7.44 -4.21
N ASP A 219 24.71 -8.00 -3.98
CA ASP A 219 25.18 -9.24 -4.61
C ASP A 219 24.85 -10.50 -3.78
N MET A 220 24.15 -10.35 -2.66
CA MET A 220 23.71 -11.49 -1.86
C MET A 220 22.66 -12.31 -2.60
N GLN A 221 22.84 -13.61 -2.68
CA GLN A 221 21.92 -14.52 -3.36
C GLN A 221 20.67 -14.80 -2.54
N GLY A 222 19.55 -15.06 -3.24
CA GLY A 222 18.25 -15.37 -2.66
C GLY A 222 17.42 -14.14 -2.28
N PRO A 223 16.12 -14.34 -1.96
CA PRO A 223 15.22 -13.25 -1.63
C PRO A 223 15.60 -12.55 -0.32
N LYS A 224 15.46 -11.24 -0.30
CA LYS A 224 15.85 -10.38 0.82
C LYS A 224 14.82 -9.29 1.05
N ILE A 225 14.57 -8.94 2.32
CA ILE A 225 13.82 -7.76 2.73
C ILE A 225 14.76 -6.79 3.45
N LEU A 226 14.73 -5.54 3.03
CA LEU A 226 15.33 -4.42 3.72
C LEU A 226 14.22 -3.56 4.31
N HIS A 227 14.03 -3.62 5.62
CA HIS A 227 13.02 -2.85 6.34
C HIS A 227 13.57 -1.47 6.70
N LEU A 228 12.94 -0.43 6.18
CA LEU A 228 13.25 0.96 6.42
C LEU A 228 12.18 1.60 7.30
N HIS A 229 12.61 2.28 8.34
CA HIS A 229 11.74 3.18 9.09
C HIS A 229 11.88 4.59 8.53
N THR A 230 10.76 5.18 8.11
CA THR A 230 10.69 6.52 7.55
C THR A 230 9.60 7.35 8.22
N VAL A 231 9.62 8.65 7.98
CA VAL A 231 8.57 9.58 8.43
C VAL A 231 7.91 10.16 7.19
N LYS A 232 6.60 9.96 7.04
CA LYS A 232 5.83 10.52 5.92
C LYS A 232 5.82 12.04 6.02
N GLY A 233 6.13 12.71 4.89
CA GLY A 233 6.24 14.18 4.86
C GLY A 233 7.57 14.74 5.38
N LYS A 234 8.58 13.92 5.70
CA LYS A 234 9.85 14.33 6.27
C LYS A 234 10.51 15.49 5.52
N GLY A 235 10.79 16.57 6.26
CA GLY A 235 11.40 17.80 5.74
C GLY A 235 10.38 18.91 5.47
N PHE A 236 9.07 18.64 5.66
CA PHE A 236 8.02 19.65 5.59
C PHE A 236 7.11 19.53 6.81
N GLU A 237 7.28 20.44 7.76
CA GLU A 237 6.66 20.35 9.09
C GLU A 237 5.11 20.15 9.06
N PRO A 238 4.35 20.85 8.21
CA PRO A 238 2.90 20.61 8.12
C PRO A 238 2.55 19.17 7.74
N ALA A 239 3.32 18.55 6.84
CA ALA A 239 3.09 17.17 6.41
C ALA A 239 3.55 16.14 7.47
N GLU A 240 4.57 16.47 8.27
CA GLU A 240 4.99 15.60 9.39
C GLU A 240 3.91 15.59 10.50
N LYS A 241 3.22 16.73 10.74
CA LYS A 241 2.18 16.85 11.76
C LYS A 241 0.87 16.17 11.36
N GLU A 242 0.45 16.31 10.10
CA GLU A 242 -0.84 15.83 9.60
C GLU A 242 -0.70 14.98 8.31
N PRO A 243 0.01 13.84 8.37
CA PRO A 243 0.40 13.07 7.19
C PRO A 243 -0.79 12.52 6.37
N GLY A 244 -1.97 12.36 6.98
CA GLY A 244 -3.20 11.97 6.28
C GLY A 244 -3.69 13.06 5.32
N ILE A 245 -3.81 14.29 5.83
CA ILE A 245 -4.23 15.46 5.03
C ILE A 245 -3.23 15.72 3.88
N TRP A 246 -1.94 15.58 4.18
CA TRP A 246 -0.85 15.81 3.24
C TRP A 246 -0.58 14.63 2.29
N HIS A 247 -1.38 13.58 2.35
CA HIS A 247 -1.32 12.51 1.35
C HIS A 247 -1.73 13.03 -0.05
N ALA A 248 -2.77 13.87 -0.11
CA ALA A 248 -3.24 14.54 -1.33
C ALA A 248 -3.76 15.95 -0.98
N PRO A 249 -2.86 16.92 -0.66
CA PRO A 249 -3.24 18.20 -0.05
C PRO A 249 -3.97 19.15 -1.00
N GLY A 250 -4.00 18.88 -2.30
CA GLY A 250 -4.45 19.83 -3.31
C GLY A 250 -3.46 20.98 -3.50
N LYS A 251 -3.94 22.18 -3.81
CA LYS A 251 -3.09 23.38 -3.92
C LYS A 251 -2.78 23.93 -2.54
N PHE A 252 -1.56 24.37 -2.33
CA PHE A 252 -1.12 25.00 -1.09
C PHE A 252 0.04 25.97 -1.35
N ASP A 253 0.27 26.88 -0.42
CA ASP A 253 1.43 27.74 -0.39
C ASP A 253 2.63 26.94 0.17
N PRO A 254 3.72 26.75 -0.58
CA PRO A 254 4.85 25.93 -0.14
C PRO A 254 5.66 26.58 1.00
N GLU A 255 5.55 27.89 1.22
CA GLU A 255 6.30 28.58 2.30
C GLU A 255 5.55 28.52 3.63
N THR A 256 4.23 28.71 3.59
CA THR A 256 3.40 28.74 4.81
C THR A 256 2.76 27.39 5.13
N GLY A 257 2.58 26.52 4.13
CA GLY A 257 1.79 25.30 4.25
C GLY A 257 0.28 25.54 4.24
N GLU A 258 -0.19 26.77 3.98
CA GLU A 258 -1.60 27.09 3.92
C GLU A 258 -2.24 26.48 2.68
N ARG A 259 -3.33 25.70 2.88
CA ARG A 259 -4.04 25.05 1.78
C ARG A 259 -4.99 26.05 1.10
N ILE A 260 -4.91 26.09 -0.23
CA ILE A 260 -5.75 26.93 -1.08
C ILE A 260 -7.00 26.11 -1.42
N THR A 261 -8.07 26.33 -0.68
CA THR A 261 -9.35 25.67 -0.92
C THR A 261 -10.23 26.50 -1.84
N ALA A 262 -10.88 25.86 -2.82
CA ALA A 262 -11.89 26.52 -3.62
C ALA A 262 -13.13 26.82 -2.76
N ASP A 263 -13.81 27.93 -3.03
CA ASP A 263 -15.13 28.20 -2.44
C ASP A 263 -16.14 27.19 -3.02
N THR A 264 -16.67 26.35 -2.14
CA THR A 264 -17.67 25.32 -2.47
C THR A 264 -19.04 25.62 -1.88
N SER A 265 -19.26 26.82 -1.32
CA SER A 265 -20.48 27.19 -0.61
C SER A 265 -21.75 27.08 -1.47
N ASN A 266 -21.62 27.21 -2.79
CA ASN A 266 -22.73 27.12 -3.74
C ASN A 266 -22.79 25.78 -4.48
N LEU A 267 -21.96 24.80 -4.12
CA LEU A 267 -21.97 23.46 -4.70
C LEU A 267 -22.79 22.51 -3.82
N PRO A 268 -23.43 21.49 -4.43
CA PRO A 268 -24.05 20.42 -3.65
C PRO A 268 -23.01 19.68 -2.83
N PRO A 269 -23.39 18.99 -1.74
CA PRO A 269 -22.48 18.21 -0.94
C PRO A 269 -21.88 17.07 -1.80
N LEU A 270 -20.66 16.65 -1.46
CA LEU A 270 -20.03 15.51 -2.13
C LEU A 270 -20.85 14.23 -1.90
N TYR A 271 -20.98 13.37 -2.90
CA TYR A 271 -21.66 12.07 -2.78
C TYR A 271 -21.14 11.24 -1.60
N GLN A 272 -19.83 11.22 -1.36
CA GLN A 272 -19.25 10.53 -0.20
C GLN A 272 -19.75 11.10 1.14
N THR A 273 -19.95 12.42 1.25
CA THR A 273 -20.49 13.05 2.47
C THR A 273 -21.93 12.63 2.69
N VAL A 274 -22.77 12.72 1.63
CA VAL A 274 -24.16 12.26 1.68
C VAL A 274 -24.24 10.77 2.04
N PHE A 275 -23.35 9.94 1.51
CA PHE A 275 -23.24 8.53 1.88
C PHE A 275 -22.97 8.36 3.38
N GLY A 276 -21.94 9.02 3.92
CA GLY A 276 -21.56 8.88 5.33
C GLY A 276 -22.65 9.34 6.29
N GLU A 277 -23.27 10.48 6.04
CA GLU A 277 -24.39 11.03 6.83
C GLU A 277 -25.63 10.13 6.76
N THR A 278 -26.00 9.70 5.56
CA THR A 278 -27.15 8.79 5.37
C THR A 278 -26.92 7.45 6.05
N LEU A 279 -25.68 6.92 6.00
CA LEU A 279 -25.37 5.64 6.65
C LEU A 279 -25.58 5.72 8.17
N VAL A 280 -25.19 6.83 8.81
CA VAL A 280 -25.47 7.06 10.25
C VAL A 280 -26.96 7.09 10.53
N GLU A 281 -27.73 7.87 9.75
CA GLU A 281 -29.20 7.95 9.95
C GLU A 281 -29.90 6.59 9.78
N LEU A 282 -29.46 5.78 8.82
CA LEU A 282 -29.99 4.43 8.63
C LEU A 282 -29.59 3.52 9.79
N ALA A 283 -28.33 3.61 10.23
CA ALA A 283 -27.80 2.82 11.33
C ALA A 283 -28.48 3.15 12.68
N GLU A 284 -28.87 4.39 12.94
CA GLU A 284 -29.65 4.78 14.11
C GLU A 284 -31.00 4.05 14.17
N LYS A 285 -31.62 3.83 13.02
CA LYS A 285 -32.94 3.20 12.90
C LYS A 285 -32.89 1.68 12.77
N ASN A 286 -31.79 1.17 12.23
CA ASN A 286 -31.61 -0.27 11.97
C ASN A 286 -30.32 -0.78 12.63
N PRO A 287 -30.43 -1.51 13.76
CA PRO A 287 -29.25 -2.00 14.48
C PRO A 287 -28.43 -3.06 13.72
N LYS A 288 -28.94 -3.59 12.63
CA LYS A 288 -28.24 -4.57 11.79
C LYS A 288 -27.22 -3.93 10.84
N ILE A 289 -27.35 -2.64 10.53
CA ILE A 289 -26.48 -1.95 9.58
C ILE A 289 -25.08 -1.79 10.16
N VAL A 290 -24.09 -2.18 9.40
CA VAL A 290 -22.66 -2.01 9.67
C VAL A 290 -21.96 -1.47 8.41
N GLY A 291 -20.87 -0.71 8.61
CA GLY A 291 -20.05 -0.18 7.53
C GLY A 291 -18.72 -0.92 7.41
N VAL A 292 -18.28 -1.18 6.17
CA VAL A 292 -16.96 -1.81 5.89
C VAL A 292 -16.25 -1.00 4.82
N THR A 293 -14.96 -0.73 5.01
CA THR A 293 -14.13 -0.11 3.97
C THR A 293 -12.69 -0.64 4.01
N PRO A 294 -12.04 -0.87 2.87
CA PRO A 294 -10.64 -1.25 2.80
C PRO A 294 -9.72 -0.02 2.73
N ALA A 295 -9.23 0.45 3.89
CA ALA A 295 -8.24 1.54 4.04
C ALA A 295 -8.67 2.92 3.51
N MET A 296 -9.97 3.18 3.38
CA MET A 296 -10.49 4.42 2.80
C MET A 296 -11.50 5.14 3.69
N PRO A 297 -11.36 5.16 5.05
CA PRO A 297 -12.40 5.73 5.92
C PRO A 297 -12.69 7.20 5.62
N THR A 298 -11.67 8.04 5.42
CA THR A 298 -11.86 9.45 5.08
C THR A 298 -12.24 9.64 3.61
N GLY A 299 -11.70 8.82 2.72
CA GLY A 299 -11.96 8.92 1.28
C GLY A 299 -13.38 8.58 0.86
N CYS A 300 -14.09 7.74 1.61
CA CYS A 300 -15.49 7.38 1.38
C CYS A 300 -16.44 7.89 2.49
N SER A 301 -15.95 8.73 3.39
CA SER A 301 -16.70 9.27 4.55
C SER A 301 -17.26 8.22 5.53
N MET A 302 -16.67 7.01 5.55
CA MET A 302 -16.96 5.99 6.57
C MET A 302 -16.56 6.46 7.98
N ASN A 303 -15.59 7.38 8.06
CA ASN A 303 -15.17 8.02 9.31
C ASN A 303 -16.33 8.68 10.05
N ILE A 304 -17.40 9.10 9.38
CA ILE A 304 -18.60 9.67 10.02
C ILE A 304 -19.29 8.59 10.85
N LEU A 305 -19.50 7.39 10.29
CA LEU A 305 -20.05 6.26 11.05
C LEU A 305 -19.09 5.78 12.14
N MET A 306 -17.77 5.76 11.88
CA MET A 306 -16.76 5.39 12.88
C MET A 306 -16.76 6.30 14.10
N GLN A 307 -17.05 7.59 13.91
CA GLN A 307 -17.16 8.57 15.00
C GLN A 307 -18.47 8.42 15.77
N ALA A 308 -19.58 8.21 15.06
CA ALA A 308 -20.90 8.09 15.66
C ALA A 308 -21.12 6.73 16.35
N MET A 309 -20.66 5.65 15.71
CA MET A 309 -20.90 4.26 16.13
C MET A 309 -19.64 3.41 15.86
N PRO A 310 -18.57 3.54 16.67
CA PRO A 310 -17.27 2.89 16.40
C PRO A 310 -17.35 1.37 16.33
N ASP A 311 -18.26 0.74 17.04
CA ASP A 311 -18.44 -0.73 17.04
C ASP A 311 -19.14 -1.26 15.78
N ARG A 312 -19.62 -0.38 14.91
CA ARG A 312 -20.40 -0.72 13.72
C ARG A 312 -19.70 -0.34 12.40
N ALA A 313 -18.47 0.11 12.46
CA ALA A 313 -17.70 0.49 11.28
C ALA A 313 -16.30 -0.16 11.31
N PHE A 314 -15.93 -0.80 10.20
CA PHE A 314 -14.73 -1.63 10.10
C PHE A 314 -13.84 -1.14 8.96
N ASP A 315 -12.61 -0.74 9.30
CA ASP A 315 -11.53 -0.60 8.33
C ASP A 315 -10.71 -1.91 8.34
N VAL A 316 -10.65 -2.56 7.19
CA VAL A 316 -9.97 -3.86 7.05
C VAL A 316 -8.57 -3.75 6.42
N GLY A 317 -8.04 -2.54 6.27
CA GLY A 317 -6.78 -2.29 5.57
C GLY A 317 -6.93 -2.41 4.05
N ILE A 318 -5.80 -2.36 3.30
CA ILE A 318 -5.84 -2.49 1.83
C ILE A 318 -6.10 -3.96 1.47
N ALA A 319 -7.36 -4.39 1.53
CA ALA A 319 -7.77 -5.78 1.40
C ALA A 319 -9.20 -5.89 0.84
N GLU A 320 -9.39 -5.51 -0.41
CA GLU A 320 -10.72 -5.39 -1.05
C GLU A 320 -11.46 -6.74 -1.13
N GLY A 321 -10.75 -7.83 -1.49
CA GLY A 321 -11.32 -9.18 -1.49
C GLY A 321 -11.78 -9.61 -0.09
N HIS A 322 -10.97 -9.34 0.93
CA HIS A 322 -11.35 -9.59 2.32
C HIS A 322 -12.58 -8.76 2.72
N ALA A 323 -12.64 -7.47 2.36
CA ALA A 323 -13.78 -6.60 2.65
C ALA A 323 -15.10 -7.19 2.13
N ALA A 324 -15.09 -7.70 0.90
CA ALA A 324 -16.26 -8.33 0.28
C ALA A 324 -16.65 -9.62 0.99
N THR A 325 -15.72 -10.56 1.18
CA THR A 325 -15.97 -11.85 1.87
C THR A 325 -16.38 -11.65 3.33
N PHE A 326 -15.72 -10.71 4.04
CA PHE A 326 -16.05 -10.36 5.43
C PHE A 326 -17.47 -9.80 5.54
N SER A 327 -17.86 -8.93 4.60
CA SER A 327 -19.24 -8.43 4.51
C SER A 327 -20.23 -9.57 4.24
N GLY A 328 -19.90 -10.51 3.36
CA GLY A 328 -20.69 -11.72 3.13
C GLY A 328 -20.89 -12.55 4.40
N GLY A 329 -19.81 -12.74 5.17
CA GLY A 329 -19.86 -13.44 6.46
C GLY A 329 -20.78 -12.76 7.46
N MET A 330 -20.69 -11.44 7.60
CA MET A 330 -21.59 -10.66 8.49
C MET A 330 -23.04 -10.74 8.03
N ALA A 331 -23.30 -10.67 6.73
CA ALA A 331 -24.64 -10.77 6.18
C ALA A 331 -25.24 -12.17 6.43
N LYS A 332 -24.41 -13.23 6.37
CA LYS A 332 -24.84 -14.60 6.68
C LYS A 332 -25.32 -14.77 8.12
N GLU A 333 -24.74 -14.01 9.05
CA GLU A 333 -25.13 -13.97 10.46
C GLU A 333 -26.21 -12.93 10.80
N GLY A 334 -26.82 -12.34 9.75
CA GLY A 334 -28.00 -11.49 9.88
C GLY A 334 -27.73 -10.00 10.05
N LEU A 335 -26.48 -9.55 9.89
CA LEU A 335 -26.16 -8.12 9.76
C LEU A 335 -26.43 -7.65 8.33
N GLN A 336 -26.40 -6.33 8.15
CA GLN A 336 -26.62 -5.67 6.85
C GLN A 336 -25.44 -4.75 6.52
N PRO A 337 -24.39 -5.30 5.91
CA PRO A 337 -23.18 -4.54 5.60
C PRO A 337 -23.39 -3.58 4.43
N PHE A 338 -22.93 -2.34 4.62
CA PHE A 338 -22.64 -1.38 3.57
C PHE A 338 -21.12 -1.38 3.35
N CYS A 339 -20.67 -2.05 2.28
CA CYS A 339 -19.26 -2.18 1.95
C CYS A 339 -18.89 -1.14 0.90
N ASN A 340 -18.12 -0.11 1.30
CA ASN A 340 -17.71 0.97 0.40
C ASN A 340 -16.28 0.76 -0.07
N ILE A 341 -16.13 0.58 -1.39
CA ILE A 341 -14.85 0.38 -2.09
C ILE A 341 -14.82 1.28 -3.32
N TYR A 342 -13.68 1.88 -3.66
CA TYR A 342 -13.55 2.62 -4.91
C TYR A 342 -13.76 1.68 -6.11
N SER A 343 -14.47 2.15 -7.13
CA SER A 343 -14.83 1.38 -8.32
C SER A 343 -13.63 0.68 -8.96
N SER A 344 -12.51 1.39 -9.16
CA SER A 344 -11.29 0.81 -9.73
C SER A 344 -10.64 -0.25 -8.83
N PHE A 345 -10.81 -0.16 -7.50
CA PHE A 345 -10.26 -1.13 -6.55
C PHE A 345 -11.19 -2.34 -6.35
N MET A 346 -12.49 -2.17 -6.54
CA MET A 346 -13.48 -3.25 -6.49
C MET A 346 -13.17 -4.37 -7.50
N GLN A 347 -12.44 -4.08 -8.57
CA GLN A 347 -11.98 -5.10 -9.54
C GLN A 347 -11.22 -6.25 -8.86
N ARG A 348 -10.54 -6.02 -7.74
CA ARG A 348 -9.83 -7.05 -6.96
C ARG A 348 -10.75 -7.97 -6.18
N ALA A 349 -11.98 -7.54 -5.93
CA ALA A 349 -12.97 -8.30 -5.18
C ALA A 349 -14.03 -8.94 -6.09
N TYR A 350 -13.86 -8.92 -7.40
CA TYR A 350 -14.86 -9.40 -8.36
C TYR A 350 -15.25 -10.87 -8.13
N ASP A 351 -14.28 -11.75 -7.97
CA ASP A 351 -14.52 -13.15 -7.63
C ASP A 351 -15.26 -13.31 -6.29
N ASN A 352 -14.83 -12.56 -5.27
CA ASN A 352 -15.47 -12.59 -3.95
C ASN A 352 -16.93 -12.14 -3.98
N VAL A 353 -17.27 -11.16 -4.83
CA VAL A 353 -18.67 -10.75 -5.02
C VAL A 353 -19.49 -11.86 -5.67
N ILE A 354 -18.96 -12.56 -6.66
CA ILE A 354 -19.65 -13.67 -7.31
C ILE A 354 -19.84 -14.83 -6.34
N HIS A 355 -18.72 -15.34 -5.80
CA HIS A 355 -18.68 -16.58 -5.03
C HIS A 355 -19.22 -16.42 -3.61
N ASP A 356 -18.81 -15.35 -2.90
CA ASP A 356 -19.07 -15.24 -1.47
C ASP A 356 -20.33 -14.41 -1.13
N ILE A 357 -20.91 -13.72 -2.13
CA ILE A 357 -22.09 -12.87 -1.93
C ILE A 357 -23.23 -13.29 -2.86
N ALA A 358 -23.06 -13.21 -4.18
CA ALA A 358 -24.15 -13.33 -5.14
C ALA A 358 -24.69 -14.78 -5.26
N ILE A 359 -23.84 -15.80 -5.30
CA ILE A 359 -24.23 -17.22 -5.30
C ILE A 359 -25.02 -17.54 -4.03
N LEU A 360 -24.62 -16.98 -2.91
CA LEU A 360 -25.25 -17.20 -1.60
C LEU A 360 -26.49 -16.31 -1.37
N ARG A 361 -26.77 -15.37 -2.29
CA ARG A 361 -27.87 -14.39 -2.20
C ARG A 361 -27.86 -13.60 -0.90
N LEU A 362 -26.69 -13.17 -0.47
CA LEU A 362 -26.51 -12.45 0.80
C LEU A 362 -26.87 -10.95 0.64
N PRO A 363 -27.54 -10.34 1.61
CA PRO A 363 -27.94 -8.95 1.55
C PRO A 363 -26.79 -8.00 1.90
N VAL A 364 -25.81 -7.90 1.01
CA VAL A 364 -24.69 -6.96 1.12
C VAL A 364 -24.92 -5.79 0.17
N VAL A 365 -24.81 -4.57 0.70
CA VAL A 365 -24.87 -3.35 -0.12
C VAL A 365 -23.45 -2.95 -0.50
N LEU A 366 -23.09 -3.12 -1.77
CA LEU A 366 -21.81 -2.70 -2.32
C LEU A 366 -21.89 -1.26 -2.79
N CYS A 367 -21.17 -0.34 -2.14
CA CYS A 367 -21.12 1.06 -2.49
C CYS A 367 -19.83 1.36 -3.25
N LEU A 368 -19.94 1.75 -4.53
CA LEU A 368 -18.80 2.00 -5.39
C LEU A 368 -18.53 3.50 -5.48
N ASP A 369 -17.54 3.96 -4.74
CA ASP A 369 -17.12 5.35 -4.80
C ASP A 369 -16.17 5.56 -6.01
N ARG A 370 -16.05 6.78 -6.52
CA ARG A 370 -15.17 7.12 -7.66
C ARG A 370 -15.49 6.33 -8.94
N ALA A 371 -16.78 6.01 -9.20
CA ALA A 371 -17.20 5.46 -10.48
C ALA A 371 -17.07 6.51 -11.61
N GLY A 372 -16.82 6.06 -12.85
CA GLY A 372 -16.60 6.92 -14.00
C GLY A 372 -15.18 7.48 -14.11
N LEU A 373 -15.05 8.65 -14.73
CA LEU A 373 -13.77 9.32 -14.96
C LEU A 373 -13.42 10.19 -13.75
N VAL A 374 -12.29 9.90 -13.11
CA VAL A 374 -11.87 10.55 -11.85
C VAL A 374 -10.77 11.62 -12.03
N GLY A 375 -10.32 11.90 -13.26
CA GLY A 375 -9.40 13.00 -13.56
C GLY A 375 -7.96 12.79 -13.14
N GLU A 376 -7.52 13.43 -12.07
CA GLU A 376 -6.10 13.63 -11.71
C GLU A 376 -5.27 12.35 -11.52
N ASP A 377 -5.85 11.26 -11.01
CA ASP A 377 -5.17 9.98 -10.83
C ASP A 377 -5.06 9.16 -12.12
N GLY A 378 -5.75 9.57 -13.16
CA GLY A 378 -5.65 9.03 -14.50
C GLY A 378 -6.17 7.60 -14.67
N PRO A 379 -5.68 6.89 -15.71
CA PRO A 379 -6.26 5.61 -16.17
C PRO A 379 -6.29 4.50 -15.12
N THR A 380 -5.39 4.53 -14.15
CA THR A 380 -5.34 3.50 -13.10
C THR A 380 -6.45 3.62 -12.06
N HIS A 381 -7.13 4.76 -12.02
CA HIS A 381 -8.19 5.05 -11.04
C HIS A 381 -9.57 5.31 -11.66
N HIS A 382 -9.69 5.32 -13.01
CA HIS A 382 -10.99 5.43 -13.64
C HIS A 382 -11.87 4.20 -13.35
N GLY A 383 -13.06 4.44 -12.82
CA GLY A 383 -14.05 3.42 -12.50
C GLY A 383 -14.99 3.14 -13.66
N VAL A 384 -14.46 2.63 -14.78
CA VAL A 384 -15.21 2.50 -16.05
C VAL A 384 -15.64 1.07 -16.36
N TYR A 385 -15.29 0.10 -15.52
CA TYR A 385 -15.57 -1.32 -15.78
C TYR A 385 -16.67 -1.91 -14.90
N ASP A 386 -17.07 -1.26 -13.82
CA ASP A 386 -17.97 -1.77 -12.80
C ASP A 386 -19.33 -2.21 -13.37
N LEU A 387 -20.01 -1.37 -14.15
CA LEU A 387 -21.27 -1.73 -14.80
C LEU A 387 -21.09 -2.95 -15.72
N ALA A 388 -19.98 -3.02 -16.45
CA ALA A 388 -19.73 -4.11 -17.39
C ALA A 388 -19.53 -5.45 -16.68
N TYR A 389 -18.71 -5.50 -15.63
CA TYR A 389 -18.39 -6.77 -14.97
C TYR A 389 -19.44 -7.19 -13.92
N PHE A 390 -20.20 -6.26 -13.34
CA PHE A 390 -21.28 -6.64 -12.42
C PHE A 390 -22.57 -7.02 -13.13
N ARG A 391 -22.85 -6.46 -14.30
CA ARG A 391 -24.08 -6.72 -15.06
C ARG A 391 -24.40 -8.21 -15.31
N PRO A 392 -23.42 -9.09 -15.61
CA PRO A 392 -23.71 -10.49 -15.87
C PRO A 392 -23.94 -11.34 -14.62
N ILE A 393 -23.74 -10.79 -13.41
CA ILE A 393 -23.85 -11.55 -12.16
C ILE A 393 -25.33 -11.68 -11.77
N PRO A 394 -25.86 -12.93 -11.67
CA PRO A 394 -27.22 -13.15 -11.18
C PRO A 394 -27.41 -12.68 -9.73
N ASN A 395 -28.62 -12.31 -9.38
CA ASN A 395 -29.04 -11.87 -8.03
C ASN A 395 -28.38 -10.57 -7.57
N LEU A 396 -27.76 -9.81 -8.47
CA LEU A 396 -27.18 -8.51 -8.19
C LEU A 396 -28.04 -7.41 -8.83
N THR A 397 -28.46 -6.43 -8.04
CA THR A 397 -29.14 -5.23 -8.52
C THR A 397 -28.14 -4.09 -8.58
N ILE A 398 -28.06 -3.41 -9.74
CA ILE A 398 -27.15 -2.28 -9.93
C ILE A 398 -27.97 -1.00 -10.04
N SER A 399 -27.59 0.00 -9.26
CA SER A 399 -28.18 1.33 -9.29
C SER A 399 -27.11 2.41 -9.41
N SER A 400 -27.39 3.45 -10.16
CA SER A 400 -26.50 4.60 -10.32
C SER A 400 -27.32 5.87 -10.03
N PRO A 401 -27.12 6.51 -8.85
CA PRO A 401 -27.86 7.71 -8.49
C PRO A 401 -27.50 8.88 -9.40
N MET A 402 -28.52 9.63 -9.81
CA MET A 402 -28.38 10.80 -10.66
C MET A 402 -28.02 12.06 -9.87
N ASP A 403 -28.44 12.11 -8.62
CA ASP A 403 -28.17 13.21 -7.67
C ASP A 403 -28.06 12.70 -6.22
N GLU A 404 -27.75 13.61 -5.31
CA GLU A 404 -27.55 13.35 -3.88
C GLU A 404 -28.85 12.86 -3.20
N HIS A 405 -30.01 13.34 -3.64
CA HIS A 405 -31.32 12.91 -3.11
C HIS A 405 -31.62 11.48 -3.53
N GLU A 406 -31.31 11.12 -4.78
CA GLU A 406 -31.50 9.77 -5.27
C GLU A 406 -30.55 8.80 -4.59
N LEU A 407 -29.28 9.18 -4.35
CA LEU A 407 -28.33 8.36 -3.58
C LEU A 407 -28.91 8.01 -2.21
N ARG A 408 -29.42 9.01 -1.49
CA ARG A 408 -30.03 8.82 -0.18
C ARG A 408 -31.21 7.85 -0.21
N ARG A 409 -32.09 7.98 -1.22
CA ARG A 409 -33.27 7.11 -1.40
C ARG A 409 -32.87 5.68 -1.77
N LEU A 410 -31.85 5.52 -2.64
CA LEU A 410 -31.33 4.21 -3.02
C LEU A 410 -30.70 3.49 -1.84
N MET A 411 -29.95 4.20 -0.99
CA MET A 411 -29.41 3.62 0.25
C MET A 411 -30.51 3.16 1.20
N TYR A 412 -31.58 3.95 1.34
CA TYR A 412 -32.77 3.55 2.12
C TYR A 412 -33.41 2.30 1.53
N THR A 413 -33.62 2.25 0.21
CA THR A 413 -34.23 1.10 -0.48
C THR A 413 -33.37 -0.16 -0.36
N ALA A 414 -32.04 -0.01 -0.45
CA ALA A 414 -31.11 -1.13 -0.41
C ALA A 414 -31.08 -1.87 0.95
N GLN A 415 -31.58 -1.25 2.03
CA GLN A 415 -31.69 -1.91 3.34
C GLN A 415 -33.01 -2.67 3.55
N LEU A 416 -33.99 -2.49 2.68
CA LEU A 416 -35.30 -3.17 2.78
C LEU A 416 -35.24 -4.58 2.16
#